data_63d151db7c47475e831e39e98180217f
#
_entry.id   63d151db7c47475e831e39e98180217f
#
_cell.length_a   1.000
_cell.length_b   1.000
_cell.length_c   1.000
_cell.angle_alpha   90.00
_cell.angle_beta   90.00
_cell.angle_gamma   90.00
#
_symmetry.space_group_name_H-M   'P 1'
#
loop_
_entity.id
_entity.type
_entity.pdbx_description
1 polymer ?
#
loop_
_entity_poly.entity_id
_entity_poly.type
_entity_poly.pdbx_seq_one_letter_code
_entity_poly.pdbx_strand_id
1 'polypeptide(L)'
;MSQRQILLVNVLVVGSGGREHALSWKLSQSSKVNMVFTAPGNGGTTNNVPIDVDNLDGLAEFAQTNNCFTVVGPEIPLASGIVDKFNKMNLRVFGPTQKAAQLESSKIWAKNFMKRNNIQTAQFEIFDDAKKAQEYVKSLDY
;
A
#
# COMPACT_ATOMS: atom_id res chain seq x y z
N MET A 1 -20.33 36.80 -6.57
CA MET A 1 -19.70 35.55 -6.98
C MET A 1 -19.01 34.94 -5.73
N SER A 2 -19.56 33.86 -5.18
CA SER A 2 -19.00 33.22 -4.01
C SER A 2 -17.68 32.54 -4.39
N GLN A 3 -16.55 33.04 -3.88
CA GLN A 3 -15.28 32.35 -3.99
C GLN A 3 -15.41 31.04 -3.22
N ARG A 4 -15.39 29.92 -3.92
CA ARG A 4 -15.26 28.60 -3.28
C ARG A 4 -13.94 28.58 -2.55
N GLN A 5 -13.96 28.64 -1.24
CA GLN A 5 -12.81 28.49 -0.40
C GLN A 5 -12.22 27.08 -0.66
N ILE A 6 -11.05 27.02 -1.28
CA ILE A 6 -10.38 25.74 -1.51
C ILE A 6 -9.90 25.24 -0.14
N LEU A 7 -10.58 24.23 0.40
CA LEU A 7 -10.14 23.54 1.60
C LEU A 7 -8.87 22.75 1.26
N LEU A 8 -7.74 23.20 1.76
CA LEU A 8 -6.46 22.48 1.64
C LEU A 8 -6.51 21.18 2.46
N VAL A 9 -5.89 20.15 1.94
CA VAL A 9 -5.91 18.79 2.54
C VAL A 9 -4.53 18.45 3.08
N ASN A 10 -4.46 17.97 4.32
CA ASN A 10 -3.27 17.29 4.81
C ASN A 10 -3.22 15.88 4.21
N VAL A 11 -2.03 15.43 3.85
CA VAL A 11 -1.80 14.09 3.30
C VAL A 11 -0.84 13.32 4.20
N LEU A 12 -1.17 12.07 4.50
CA LEU A 12 -0.26 11.12 5.13
C LEU A 12 0.16 10.08 4.07
N VAL A 13 1.45 10.03 3.75
CA VAL A 13 2.03 8.99 2.92
C VAL A 13 2.61 7.91 3.83
N VAL A 14 2.10 6.70 3.74
CA VAL A 14 2.58 5.56 4.53
C VAL A 14 3.67 4.84 3.76
N GLY A 15 4.86 4.72 4.37
CA GLY A 15 6.02 4.02 3.84
C GLY A 15 7.32 4.81 3.96
N SER A 16 8.43 4.20 3.53
CA SER A 16 9.79 4.74 3.69
C SER A 16 10.67 4.59 2.45
N GLY A 17 10.16 4.01 1.37
CA GLY A 17 10.92 3.74 0.15
C GLY A 17 11.01 4.93 -0.80
N GLY A 18 11.70 4.72 -1.93
CA GLY A 18 11.82 5.72 -3.00
C GLY A 18 10.49 6.09 -3.66
N ARG A 19 9.55 5.13 -3.71
CA ARG A 19 8.17 5.36 -4.19
C ARG A 19 7.44 6.37 -3.30
N GLU A 20 7.49 6.19 -2.00
CA GLU A 20 6.86 7.07 -1.02
C GLU A 20 7.54 8.45 -0.98
N HIS A 21 8.86 8.51 -1.16
CA HIS A 21 9.57 9.76 -1.32
C HIS A 21 9.08 10.53 -2.56
N ALA A 22 8.97 9.87 -3.71
CA ALA A 22 8.49 10.49 -4.95
C ALA A 22 7.04 10.97 -4.81
N LEU A 23 6.17 10.18 -4.14
CA LEU A 23 4.78 10.56 -3.85
C LEU A 23 4.74 11.80 -2.95
N SER A 24 5.48 11.81 -1.84
CA SER A 24 5.53 12.93 -0.90
C SER A 24 6.03 14.20 -1.57
N TRP A 25 7.11 14.09 -2.36
CA TRP A 25 7.64 15.20 -3.15
C TRP A 25 6.62 15.76 -4.15
N LYS A 26 5.93 14.87 -4.89
CA LYS A 26 4.95 15.31 -5.89
C LYS A 26 3.71 15.92 -5.25
N LEU A 27 3.21 15.34 -4.17
CA LEU A 27 2.04 15.83 -3.46
C LEU A 27 2.31 17.21 -2.81
N SER A 28 3.51 17.45 -2.30
CA SER A 28 3.88 18.74 -1.71
C SER A 28 3.86 19.93 -2.70
N GLN A 29 3.90 19.65 -4.00
CA GLN A 29 3.82 20.66 -5.05
C GLN A 29 2.38 21.03 -5.43
N SER A 30 1.38 20.35 -4.88
CA SER A 30 -0.01 20.59 -5.22
C SER A 30 -0.58 21.78 -4.45
N SER A 31 -1.19 22.73 -5.16
CA SER A 31 -1.91 23.86 -4.55
C SER A 31 -3.16 23.45 -3.75
N LYS A 32 -3.54 22.18 -3.76
CA LYS A 32 -4.64 21.60 -2.99
C LYS A 32 -4.18 20.95 -1.68
N VAL A 33 -2.87 20.79 -1.49
CA VAL A 33 -2.27 20.15 -0.32
C VAL A 33 -1.74 21.23 0.61
N ASN A 34 -2.11 21.14 1.89
CA ASN A 34 -1.59 21.99 2.96
C ASN A 34 -0.25 21.48 3.46
N MET A 35 -0.21 20.21 3.87
CA MET A 35 0.98 19.56 4.41
C MET A 35 1.02 18.09 4.00
N VAL A 36 2.23 17.59 3.75
CA VAL A 36 2.49 16.17 3.54
C VAL A 36 3.29 15.66 4.73
N PHE A 37 2.76 14.62 5.37
CA PHE A 37 3.44 13.79 6.37
C PHE A 37 3.86 12.49 5.75
N THR A 38 4.97 11.90 6.19
CA THR A 38 5.42 10.57 5.71
C THR A 38 5.73 9.68 6.90
N ALA A 39 5.16 8.48 6.97
CA ALA A 39 5.30 7.57 8.10
C ALA A 39 5.81 6.18 7.66
N PRO A 40 6.98 5.74 8.14
CA PRO A 40 7.94 6.48 8.95
C PRO A 40 8.76 7.51 8.17
N GLY A 41 8.73 7.49 6.83
CA GLY A 41 9.54 8.34 5.98
C GLY A 41 11.01 7.90 5.87
N ASN A 42 11.84 8.74 5.26
CA ASN A 42 13.27 8.49 5.08
C ASN A 42 14.06 9.81 5.09
N GLY A 43 15.37 9.74 4.82
CA GLY A 43 16.25 10.93 4.84
C GLY A 43 15.96 11.97 3.76
N GLY A 44 15.16 11.66 2.74
CA GLY A 44 14.75 12.59 1.68
C GLY A 44 13.34 13.15 1.85
N THR A 45 12.55 12.58 2.78
CA THR A 45 11.18 13.06 3.05
C THR A 45 11.16 14.09 4.18
N THR A 46 10.18 15.00 4.14
CA THR A 46 9.95 16.02 5.17
C THR A 46 8.74 15.65 6.02
N ASN A 47 8.64 16.25 7.24
CA ASN A 47 7.57 15.98 8.20
C ASN A 47 7.41 14.48 8.48
N ASN A 48 8.52 13.80 8.73
CA ASN A 48 8.52 12.39 9.06
C ASN A 48 7.83 12.15 10.41
N VAL A 49 6.98 11.13 10.43
CA VAL A 49 6.23 10.73 11.61
C VAL A 49 6.75 9.36 12.05
N PRO A 50 7.28 9.20 13.27
CA PRO A 50 7.92 7.96 13.70
C PRO A 50 6.88 6.88 14.05
N ILE A 51 6.07 6.49 13.07
CA ILE A 51 5.06 5.42 13.16
C ILE A 51 5.40 4.40 12.08
N ASP A 52 5.64 3.17 12.48
CA ASP A 52 5.94 2.06 11.58
C ASP A 52 4.72 1.67 10.73
N VAL A 53 4.98 1.12 9.54
CA VAL A 53 3.94 0.77 8.56
C VAL A 53 2.99 -0.34 9.03
N ASP A 54 3.39 -1.16 9.99
CA ASP A 54 2.61 -2.23 10.61
C ASP A 54 1.77 -1.75 11.82
N ASN A 55 2.07 -0.57 12.36
CA ASN A 55 1.27 0.03 13.42
C ASN A 55 0.02 0.73 12.87
N LEU A 56 -0.95 -0.09 12.41
CA LEU A 56 -2.17 0.41 11.78
C LEU A 56 -3.02 1.29 12.71
N ASP A 57 -2.97 1.05 14.02
CA ASP A 57 -3.71 1.85 15.02
C ASP A 57 -3.11 3.25 15.13
N GLY A 58 -1.79 3.35 15.29
CA GLY A 58 -1.10 4.63 15.36
C GLY A 58 -1.24 5.45 14.08
N LEU A 59 -1.19 4.81 12.91
CA LEU A 59 -1.41 5.48 11.62
C LEU A 59 -2.84 6.03 11.51
N ALA A 60 -3.85 5.27 11.97
CA ALA A 60 -5.24 5.70 11.93
C ALA A 60 -5.50 6.87 12.90
N GLU A 61 -4.97 6.80 14.12
CA GLU A 61 -5.06 7.87 15.12
C GLU A 61 -4.39 9.16 14.62
N PHE A 62 -3.19 9.06 14.04
CA PHE A 62 -2.50 10.19 13.45
C PHE A 62 -3.30 10.83 12.30
N ALA A 63 -3.82 9.99 11.39
CA ALA A 63 -4.62 10.46 10.25
C ALA A 63 -5.91 11.16 10.71
N GLN A 64 -6.55 10.65 11.74
CA GLN A 64 -7.76 11.23 12.34
C GLN A 64 -7.45 12.59 12.98
N THR A 65 -6.44 12.64 13.84
CA THR A 65 -6.07 13.85 14.58
C THR A 65 -5.66 14.99 13.66
N ASN A 66 -4.97 14.68 12.56
CA ASN A 66 -4.47 15.66 11.59
C ASN A 66 -5.40 15.83 10.37
N ASN A 67 -6.58 15.22 10.38
CA ASN A 67 -7.56 15.22 9.27
C ASN A 67 -6.92 14.92 7.91
N CYS A 68 -6.10 13.87 7.84
CA CYS A 68 -5.36 13.52 6.65
C CYS A 68 -6.21 12.76 5.62
N PHE A 69 -5.84 12.94 4.35
CA PHE A 69 -6.07 11.96 3.30
C PHE A 69 -4.83 11.04 3.25
N THR A 70 -5.03 9.74 3.43
CA THR A 70 -3.92 8.80 3.54
C THR A 70 -3.66 8.08 2.22
N VAL A 71 -2.38 8.00 1.83
CA VAL A 71 -1.90 7.25 0.65
C VAL A 71 -0.97 6.16 1.13
N VAL A 72 -1.30 4.90 0.82
CA VAL A 72 -0.51 3.75 1.27
C VAL A 72 0.38 3.26 0.13
N GLY A 73 1.70 3.32 0.36
CA GLY A 73 2.70 2.94 -0.63
C GLY A 73 3.04 1.44 -0.64
N PRO A 74 3.49 0.85 0.50
CA PRO A 74 3.98 -0.52 0.53
C PRO A 74 2.86 -1.55 0.67
N GLU A 75 3.16 -2.78 0.24
CA GLU A 75 2.22 -3.91 0.26
C GLU A 75 1.91 -4.45 1.66
N ILE A 76 2.84 -4.32 2.62
CA ILE A 76 2.68 -4.88 3.98
C ILE A 76 1.44 -4.31 4.69
N PRO A 77 1.26 -3.00 4.88
CA PRO A 77 0.06 -2.46 5.52
C PRO A 77 -1.21 -2.73 4.72
N LEU A 78 -1.13 -2.80 3.38
CA LEU A 78 -2.27 -3.16 2.53
C LEU A 78 -2.72 -4.60 2.79
N ALA A 79 -1.78 -5.55 2.82
CA ALA A 79 -2.03 -6.95 3.13
C ALA A 79 -2.53 -7.14 4.58
N SER A 80 -2.11 -6.26 5.49
CA SER A 80 -2.57 -6.23 6.89
C SER A 80 -3.94 -5.56 7.07
N GLY A 81 -4.53 -4.98 6.01
CA GLY A 81 -5.90 -4.46 6.02
C GLY A 81 -6.04 -3.00 6.47
N ILE A 82 -5.01 -2.17 6.29
CA ILE A 82 -5.07 -0.73 6.66
C ILE A 82 -6.25 -0.02 6.00
N VAL A 83 -6.53 -0.29 4.72
CA VAL A 83 -7.63 0.35 3.99
C VAL A 83 -8.98 -0.05 4.56
N ASP A 84 -9.16 -1.33 4.88
CA ASP A 84 -10.41 -1.82 5.49
C ASP A 84 -10.62 -1.21 6.89
N LYS A 85 -9.54 -1.04 7.68
CA LYS A 85 -9.57 -0.38 8.98
C LYS A 85 -9.95 1.10 8.86
N PHE A 86 -9.30 1.83 7.96
CA PHE A 86 -9.57 3.26 7.72
C PHE A 86 -11.01 3.49 7.26
N ASN A 87 -11.51 2.64 6.36
CA ASN A 87 -12.90 2.70 5.90
C ASN A 87 -13.91 2.48 7.04
N LYS A 88 -13.65 1.52 7.95
CA LYS A 88 -14.48 1.30 9.14
C LYS A 88 -14.51 2.51 10.09
N MET A 89 -13.43 3.28 10.12
CA MET A 89 -13.30 4.51 10.91
C MET A 89 -13.75 5.77 10.16
N ASN A 90 -14.27 5.65 8.92
CA ASN A 90 -14.61 6.76 8.03
C ASN A 90 -13.43 7.70 7.76
N LEU A 91 -12.19 7.18 7.77
CA LEU A 91 -10.99 7.92 7.40
C LEU A 91 -10.76 7.83 5.90
N ARG A 92 -10.31 8.93 5.31
CA ARG A 92 -10.02 8.99 3.87
C ARG A 92 -8.71 8.28 3.57
N VAL A 93 -8.75 7.26 2.69
CA VAL A 93 -7.59 6.46 2.34
C VAL A 93 -7.61 6.08 0.85
N PHE A 94 -6.43 6.05 0.25
CA PHE A 94 -6.18 5.55 -1.09
C PHE A 94 -5.28 4.31 -1.01
N GLY A 95 -5.79 3.20 -1.52
CA GLY A 95 -5.12 1.90 -1.60
C GLY A 95 -6.13 0.79 -1.84
N PRO A 96 -5.69 -0.41 -2.25
CA PRO A 96 -6.55 -1.58 -2.37
C PRO A 96 -6.96 -2.11 -0.99
N THR A 97 -8.15 -2.71 -0.92
CA THR A 97 -8.58 -3.48 0.27
C THR A 97 -7.64 -4.66 0.52
N GLN A 98 -7.65 -5.21 1.74
CA GLN A 98 -6.86 -6.40 2.09
C GLN A 98 -7.07 -7.55 1.10
N LYS A 99 -8.33 -7.79 0.69
CA LYS A 99 -8.67 -8.82 -0.29
C LYS A 99 -8.05 -8.56 -1.66
N ALA A 100 -8.06 -7.32 -2.14
CA ALA A 100 -7.47 -6.95 -3.42
C ALA A 100 -5.94 -6.93 -3.38
N ALA A 101 -5.34 -6.58 -2.24
CA ALA A 101 -3.90 -6.58 -2.03
C ALA A 101 -3.25 -7.97 -2.20
N GLN A 102 -4.03 -9.06 -2.11
CA GLN A 102 -3.54 -10.43 -2.35
C GLN A 102 -2.99 -10.63 -3.77
N LEU A 103 -3.41 -9.82 -4.74
CA LEU A 103 -2.85 -9.87 -6.09
C LEU A 103 -1.33 -9.60 -6.13
N GLU A 104 -0.82 -8.83 -5.19
CA GLU A 104 0.60 -8.52 -5.07
C GLU A 104 1.25 -9.27 -3.90
N SER A 105 0.60 -9.29 -2.75
CA SER A 105 1.18 -9.85 -1.51
C SER A 105 1.24 -11.38 -1.47
N SER A 106 0.46 -12.09 -2.30
CA SER A 106 0.46 -13.56 -2.36
C SER A 106 0.62 -14.08 -3.78
N LYS A 107 1.83 -14.54 -4.11
CA LYS A 107 2.13 -15.12 -5.42
C LYS A 107 1.24 -16.34 -5.74
N ILE A 108 0.97 -17.19 -4.76
CA ILE A 108 0.08 -18.36 -4.91
C ILE A 108 -1.34 -17.89 -5.24
N TRP A 109 -1.86 -16.92 -4.49
CA TRP A 109 -3.20 -16.39 -4.74
C TRP A 109 -3.29 -15.72 -6.12
N ALA A 110 -2.31 -14.89 -6.47
CA ALA A 110 -2.25 -14.22 -7.77
C ALA A 110 -2.21 -15.20 -8.94
N LYS A 111 -1.37 -16.24 -8.87
CA LYS A 111 -1.26 -17.28 -9.90
C LYS A 111 -2.57 -18.07 -10.04
N ASN A 112 -3.20 -18.45 -8.94
CA ASN A 112 -4.50 -19.12 -8.97
C ASN A 112 -5.61 -18.22 -9.51
N PHE A 113 -5.58 -16.92 -9.18
CA PHE A 113 -6.49 -15.92 -9.72
C PHE A 113 -6.35 -15.80 -11.25
N MET A 114 -5.13 -15.69 -11.75
CA MET A 114 -4.84 -15.60 -13.20
C MET A 114 -5.33 -16.86 -13.92
N LYS A 115 -5.05 -18.04 -13.37
CA LYS A 115 -5.50 -19.34 -13.93
C LYS A 115 -7.03 -19.41 -14.05
N ARG A 116 -7.75 -19.04 -12.99
CA ARG A 116 -9.23 -19.07 -12.97
C ARG A 116 -9.88 -18.09 -13.95
N ASN A 117 -9.20 -16.97 -14.22
CA ASN A 117 -9.72 -15.91 -15.08
C ASN A 117 -9.10 -15.92 -16.49
N ASN A 118 -8.38 -16.98 -16.88
CA ASN A 118 -7.70 -17.10 -18.17
C ASN A 118 -6.77 -15.92 -18.49
N ILE A 119 -6.12 -15.35 -17.47
CA ILE A 119 -5.13 -14.30 -17.65
C ILE A 119 -3.79 -14.97 -17.97
N GLN A 120 -3.15 -14.53 -19.06
CA GLN A 120 -1.87 -15.05 -19.49
C GLN A 120 -0.79 -14.82 -18.43
N THR A 121 -0.06 -15.88 -18.09
CA THR A 121 1.05 -15.84 -17.12
C THR A 121 2.02 -16.97 -17.45
N ALA A 122 3.27 -16.86 -16.96
CA ALA A 122 4.24 -17.95 -17.07
C ALA A 122 3.71 -19.24 -16.40
N GLN A 123 4.10 -20.38 -16.92
CA GLN A 123 3.80 -21.67 -16.30
C GLN A 123 4.28 -21.70 -14.85
N PHE A 124 3.54 -22.36 -14.01
CA PHE A 124 3.86 -22.44 -12.57
C PHE A 124 3.28 -23.73 -11.98
N GLU A 125 3.93 -24.19 -10.94
CA GLU A 125 3.43 -25.22 -10.02
C GLU A 125 3.59 -24.75 -8.58
N ILE A 126 2.75 -25.30 -7.69
CA ILE A 126 2.70 -24.92 -6.27
C ILE A 126 2.99 -26.18 -5.46
N PHE A 127 3.94 -26.08 -4.56
CA PHE A 127 4.36 -27.17 -3.70
C PHE A 127 4.31 -26.76 -2.22
N ASP A 128 3.89 -27.68 -1.39
CA ASP A 128 3.94 -27.63 0.07
C ASP A 128 5.13 -28.44 0.65
N ASP A 129 5.85 -29.17 -0.21
CA ASP A 129 6.96 -30.05 0.13
C ASP A 129 8.15 -29.82 -0.79
N ALA A 130 9.34 -29.63 -0.18
CA ALA A 130 10.56 -29.32 -0.91
C ALA A 130 11.04 -30.47 -1.80
N LYS A 131 10.80 -31.75 -1.43
CA LYS A 131 11.21 -32.91 -2.23
C LYS A 131 10.37 -32.99 -3.50
N LYS A 132 9.05 -32.80 -3.39
CA LYS A 132 8.16 -32.74 -4.55
C LYS A 132 8.56 -31.63 -5.52
N ALA A 133 8.91 -30.45 -4.99
CA ALA A 133 9.41 -29.33 -5.80
C ALA A 133 10.72 -29.72 -6.54
N GLN A 134 11.67 -30.38 -5.87
CA GLN A 134 12.90 -30.85 -6.46
C GLN A 134 12.67 -31.92 -7.56
N GLU A 135 11.77 -32.86 -7.32
CA GLU A 135 11.41 -33.89 -8.30
C GLU A 135 10.81 -33.27 -9.54
N TYR A 136 9.89 -32.32 -9.36
CA TYR A 136 9.31 -31.58 -10.46
C TYR A 136 10.33 -30.84 -11.29
N VAL A 137 11.23 -30.07 -10.64
CA VAL A 137 12.32 -29.33 -11.35
C VAL A 137 13.21 -30.30 -12.14
N LYS A 138 13.53 -31.47 -11.60
CA LYS A 138 14.34 -32.49 -12.31
C LYS A 138 13.61 -33.13 -13.50
N SER A 139 12.26 -33.08 -13.54
CA SER A 139 11.44 -33.59 -14.63
C SER A 139 11.25 -32.60 -15.78
N LEU A 140 11.70 -31.36 -15.61
CA LEU A 140 11.61 -30.34 -16.66
C LEU A 140 12.79 -30.47 -17.64
N ASP A 141 12.46 -30.57 -18.93
CA ASP A 141 13.43 -30.51 -20.02
C ASP A 141 13.72 -29.04 -20.36
N TYR A 142 14.88 -28.53 -19.94
CA TYR A 142 15.41 -27.23 -20.31
C TYR A 142 16.71 -27.40 -21.10
#